data_a49fa8470cb2fedd900949052fb30898
#
_entry.id   a49fa8470cb2fedd900949052fb30898
#
_cell.length_a   1.000
_cell.length_b   1.000
_cell.length_c   1.000
_cell.angle_alpha   90.00
_cell.angle_beta   90.00
_cell.angle_gamma   90.00
#
_symmetry.space_group_name_H-M   'P 1'
#
loop_
_entity.id
_entity.type
_entity.pdbx_description
1 polymer ?
#
loop_
_entity_poly.entity_id
_entity_poly.type
_entity_poly.pdbx_seq_one_letter_code
_entity_poly.pdbx_strand_id
1 'polypeptide(L)'
;MAKVIGIDLGTTNSCVAVMEGGKPKVIENAEGARTTPSIVAFAKDGERLIGQPAKRQAVTNPDNTIFAVKRLIGRRFDDPVTKKDTELVPYAIARGPNGDAWVNAGGKDYSPSQISAFTLQKMKETAESYLGETVTQAVITVPAYFNDAQRQATKDAGQIAGLEVLRIINEPTAAALAYGLEKQDGKTIAVYDLGGGTFDISILEIGDGVFEVKATNG
;
A
#
# COMPACT_ATOMS: atom_id res chain seq x y z
N MET A 1 -19.14 1.76 -18.17
CA MET A 1 -17.72 2.20 -18.01
C MET A 1 -17.13 1.36 -16.91
N ALA A 2 -15.90 0.85 -17.09
CA ALA A 2 -15.22 0.13 -16.02
C ALA A 2 -15.11 0.99 -14.76
N LYS A 3 -15.38 0.40 -13.60
CA LYS A 3 -15.24 1.09 -12.32
C LYS A 3 -13.75 1.21 -11.98
N VAL A 4 -13.33 2.41 -11.63
CA VAL A 4 -11.99 2.68 -11.10
C VAL A 4 -12.08 2.75 -9.60
N ILE A 5 -11.21 2.03 -8.91
CA ILE A 5 -11.11 2.09 -7.44
C ILE A 5 -9.87 2.88 -7.02
N GLY A 6 -9.97 3.57 -5.90
CA GLY A 6 -8.82 4.18 -5.22
C GLY A 6 -8.34 3.24 -4.10
N ILE A 7 -7.04 2.98 -4.07
CA ILE A 7 -6.44 2.16 -3.01
C ILE A 7 -5.35 2.97 -2.31
N ASP A 8 -5.48 3.09 -1.02
CA ASP A 8 -4.40 3.49 -0.13
C ASP A 8 -3.70 2.21 0.35
N LEU A 9 -2.50 1.96 -0.21
CA LEU A 9 -1.67 0.81 0.15
C LEU A 9 -0.73 1.18 1.29
N GLY A 10 -1.26 1.21 2.51
CA GLY A 10 -0.52 1.65 3.69
C GLY A 10 0.46 0.61 4.23
N THR A 11 1.46 1.07 4.98
CA THR A 11 2.47 0.19 5.61
C THR A 11 1.83 -0.76 6.63
N THR A 12 0.87 -0.28 7.40
CA THR A 12 0.20 -1.04 8.46
C THR A 12 -1.20 -1.50 8.03
N ASN A 13 -1.99 -0.59 7.45
CA ASN A 13 -3.35 -0.86 7.00
C ASN A 13 -3.57 -0.28 5.61
N SER A 14 -4.39 -0.95 4.82
CA SER A 14 -4.82 -0.49 3.50
C SER A 14 -6.31 -0.21 3.50
N CYS A 15 -6.76 0.68 2.62
CA CYS A 15 -8.18 0.90 2.40
C CYS A 15 -8.50 1.02 0.91
N VAL A 16 -9.77 0.79 0.57
CA VAL A 16 -10.27 0.91 -0.80
C VAL A 16 -11.52 1.78 -0.83
N ALA A 17 -11.61 2.61 -1.86
CA ALA A 17 -12.72 3.52 -2.07
C ALA A 17 -13.17 3.53 -3.53
N VAL A 18 -14.40 3.93 -3.75
CA VAL A 18 -15.02 4.11 -5.06
C VAL A 18 -15.76 5.43 -5.13
N MET A 19 -15.93 5.97 -6.33
CA MET A 19 -16.81 7.12 -6.56
C MET A 19 -18.24 6.64 -6.71
N GLU A 20 -19.14 7.10 -5.84
CA GLU A 20 -20.56 6.79 -5.83
C GLU A 20 -21.37 8.09 -5.75
N GLY A 21 -22.22 8.35 -6.74
CA GLY A 21 -23.00 9.59 -6.79
C GLY A 21 -22.15 10.87 -6.80
N GLY A 22 -20.94 10.82 -7.38
CA GLY A 22 -20.02 11.96 -7.43
C GLY A 22 -19.25 12.22 -6.12
N LYS A 23 -19.35 11.33 -5.13
CA LYS A 23 -18.63 11.42 -3.86
C LYS A 23 -17.76 10.18 -3.61
N PRO A 24 -16.58 10.33 -3.00
CA PRO A 24 -15.78 9.19 -2.61
C PRO A 24 -16.45 8.44 -1.44
N LYS A 25 -16.45 7.13 -1.54
CA LYS A 25 -16.97 6.23 -0.50
C LYS A 25 -15.93 5.15 -0.20
N VAL A 26 -15.48 5.10 1.04
CA VAL A 26 -14.63 4.01 1.54
C VAL A 26 -15.49 2.76 1.74
N ILE A 27 -15.02 1.64 1.22
CA ILE A 27 -15.72 0.35 1.24
C ILE A 27 -15.31 -0.41 2.51
N GLU A 28 -16.30 -0.97 3.19
CA GLU A 28 -16.06 -1.88 4.32
C GLU A 28 -15.67 -3.27 3.81
N ASN A 29 -14.72 -3.89 4.47
CA ASN A 29 -14.30 -5.25 4.17
C ASN A 29 -15.29 -6.30 4.74
N ALA A 30 -15.02 -7.58 4.53
CA ALA A 30 -15.88 -8.67 4.99
C ALA A 30 -16.02 -8.72 6.53
N GLU A 31 -15.08 -8.12 7.26
CA GLU A 31 -15.13 -7.99 8.73
C GLU A 31 -15.85 -6.73 9.21
N GLY A 32 -16.43 -5.94 8.31
CA GLY A 32 -17.12 -4.68 8.61
C GLY A 32 -16.19 -3.51 8.93
N ALA A 33 -14.89 -3.64 8.67
CA ALA A 33 -13.91 -2.59 8.91
C ALA A 33 -13.61 -1.82 7.62
N ARG A 34 -13.34 -0.52 7.75
CA ARG A 34 -12.98 0.36 6.62
C ARG A 34 -11.50 0.26 6.22
N THR A 35 -10.71 -0.39 7.05
CA THR A 35 -9.30 -0.66 6.78
C THR A 35 -9.02 -2.14 6.93
N THR A 36 -8.08 -2.64 6.14
CA THR A 36 -7.62 -4.03 6.16
C THR A 36 -6.13 -4.03 6.53
N PRO A 37 -5.70 -4.82 7.52
CA PRO A 37 -4.27 -4.93 7.82
C PRO A 37 -3.45 -5.34 6.59
N SER A 38 -2.37 -4.63 6.32
CA SER A 38 -1.41 -4.93 5.24
C SER A 38 -0.49 -6.09 5.68
N ILE A 39 -1.10 -7.22 6.01
CA ILE A 39 -0.44 -8.42 6.56
C ILE A 39 -0.84 -9.62 5.72
N VAL A 40 0.16 -10.43 5.35
CA VAL A 40 0.00 -11.68 4.59
C VAL A 40 0.66 -12.80 5.36
N ALA A 41 -0.04 -13.89 5.61
CA ALA A 41 0.51 -15.07 6.27
C ALA A 41 0.37 -16.32 5.39
N PHE A 42 1.34 -17.22 5.53
CA PHE A 42 1.36 -18.51 4.86
C PHE A 42 1.21 -19.58 5.93
N ALA A 43 0.05 -20.22 5.95
CA ALA A 43 -0.26 -21.27 6.92
C ALA A 43 0.43 -22.60 6.56
N LYS A 44 0.53 -23.50 7.52
CA LYS A 44 1.23 -24.80 7.38
C LYS A 44 0.61 -25.73 6.33
N ASP A 45 -0.68 -25.57 6.09
CA ASP A 45 -1.45 -26.32 5.06
C ASP A 45 -1.32 -25.73 3.66
N GLY A 46 -0.56 -24.60 3.52
CA GLY A 46 -0.36 -23.88 2.27
C GLY A 46 -1.42 -22.82 1.98
N GLU A 47 -2.40 -22.63 2.89
CA GLU A 47 -3.35 -21.52 2.77
C GLU A 47 -2.65 -20.17 2.94
N ARG A 48 -3.06 -19.20 2.14
CA ARG A 48 -2.62 -17.81 2.25
C ARG A 48 -3.71 -16.96 2.91
N LEU A 49 -3.39 -16.41 4.07
CA LEU A 49 -4.25 -15.52 4.82
C LEU A 49 -3.85 -14.06 4.56
N ILE A 50 -4.83 -13.17 4.42
CA ILE A 50 -4.59 -11.74 4.15
C ILE A 50 -5.46 -10.91 5.10
N GLY A 51 -4.90 -9.82 5.61
CA GLY A 51 -5.62 -8.89 6.46
C GLY A 51 -5.81 -9.40 7.89
N GLN A 52 -7.02 -9.27 8.42
CA GLN A 52 -7.32 -9.60 9.81
C GLN A 52 -7.08 -11.09 10.16
N PRO A 53 -7.40 -12.07 9.31
CA PRO A 53 -7.04 -13.48 9.54
C PRO A 53 -5.53 -13.68 9.69
N ALA A 54 -4.72 -13.05 8.83
CA ALA A 54 -3.27 -13.10 8.92
C ALA A 54 -2.77 -12.49 10.23
N LYS A 55 -3.32 -11.33 10.62
CA LYS A 55 -2.96 -10.64 11.85
C LYS A 55 -3.26 -11.49 13.10
N ARG A 56 -4.40 -12.17 13.15
CA ARG A 56 -4.80 -12.98 14.31
C ARG A 56 -3.84 -14.11 14.63
N GLN A 57 -3.25 -14.75 13.61
CA GLN A 57 -2.36 -15.89 13.78
C GLN A 57 -0.86 -15.49 13.83
N ALA A 58 -0.53 -14.20 13.72
CA ALA A 58 0.85 -13.71 13.66
C ALA A 58 1.71 -14.17 14.84
N VAL A 59 1.14 -14.19 16.05
CA VAL A 59 1.86 -14.60 17.27
C VAL A 59 2.26 -16.09 17.23
N THR A 60 1.46 -16.92 16.58
CA THR A 60 1.71 -18.38 16.50
C THR A 60 2.46 -18.81 15.26
N ASN A 61 2.65 -17.90 14.29
CA ASN A 61 3.32 -18.14 13.03
C ASN A 61 4.13 -16.91 12.56
N PRO A 62 5.03 -16.37 13.42
CA PRO A 62 5.72 -15.11 13.15
C PRO A 62 6.62 -15.19 11.90
N ASP A 63 7.34 -16.30 11.72
CA ASP A 63 8.31 -16.46 10.63
C ASP A 63 7.67 -16.47 9.24
N ASN A 64 6.37 -16.80 9.14
CA ASN A 64 5.63 -16.86 7.89
C ASN A 64 4.51 -15.81 7.80
N THR A 65 4.57 -14.79 8.65
CA THR A 65 3.62 -13.67 8.66
C THR A 65 4.34 -12.40 8.29
N ILE A 66 4.10 -11.92 7.08
CA ILE A 66 4.76 -10.76 6.49
C ILE A 66 3.92 -9.52 6.76
N PHE A 67 4.52 -8.52 7.37
CA PHE A 67 3.95 -7.19 7.61
C PHE A 67 4.99 -6.11 7.28
N ALA A 68 4.56 -4.85 7.17
CA ALA A 68 5.40 -3.71 6.85
C ALA A 68 6.25 -3.88 5.57
N VAL A 69 5.84 -4.73 4.64
CA VAL A 69 6.58 -5.04 3.41
C VAL A 69 6.78 -3.80 2.51
N LYS A 70 5.94 -2.78 2.65
CA LYS A 70 6.07 -1.49 1.95
C LYS A 70 7.43 -0.83 2.21
N ARG A 71 8.05 -1.07 3.36
CA ARG A 71 9.40 -0.59 3.70
C ARG A 71 10.49 -1.20 2.82
N LEU A 72 10.25 -2.38 2.27
CA LEU A 72 11.20 -3.12 1.42
C LEU A 72 10.96 -2.91 -0.08
N ILE A 73 9.79 -2.35 -0.47
CA ILE A 73 9.42 -2.21 -1.88
C ILE A 73 10.42 -1.30 -2.61
N GLY A 74 10.94 -1.79 -3.75
CA GLY A 74 11.92 -1.07 -4.56
C GLY A 74 13.29 -0.84 -3.90
N ARG A 75 13.60 -1.52 -2.77
CA ARG A 75 14.88 -1.39 -2.07
C ARG A 75 15.83 -2.54 -2.37
N ARG A 76 17.12 -2.22 -2.27
CA ARG A 76 18.19 -3.22 -2.38
C ARG A 76 18.41 -3.94 -1.05
N PHE A 77 18.81 -5.21 -1.12
CA PHE A 77 19.13 -6.00 0.06
C PHE A 77 20.27 -5.38 0.89
N ASP A 78 21.28 -4.78 0.23
CA ASP A 78 22.43 -4.17 0.88
C ASP A 78 22.17 -2.75 1.41
N ASP A 79 20.99 -2.19 1.18
CA ASP A 79 20.60 -0.88 1.71
C ASP A 79 20.72 -0.87 3.24
N PRO A 80 21.35 0.15 3.86
CA PRO A 80 21.45 0.25 5.31
C PRO A 80 20.11 0.22 6.03
N VAL A 81 19.04 0.76 5.42
CA VAL A 81 17.68 0.70 5.96
C VAL A 81 17.16 -0.73 5.95
N THR A 82 17.35 -1.48 4.86
CA THR A 82 16.98 -2.89 4.76
C THR A 82 17.68 -3.74 5.83
N LYS A 83 18.97 -3.48 6.08
CA LYS A 83 19.74 -4.19 7.13
C LYS A 83 19.15 -3.97 8.52
N LYS A 84 18.73 -2.76 8.84
CA LYS A 84 18.04 -2.47 10.09
C LYS A 84 16.70 -3.21 10.18
N ASP A 85 15.94 -3.22 9.11
CA ASP A 85 14.65 -3.91 9.06
C ASP A 85 14.80 -5.41 9.30
N THR A 86 15.91 -6.04 8.87
CA THR A 86 16.22 -7.46 9.12
C THR A 86 16.32 -7.78 10.63
N GLU A 87 16.70 -6.82 11.44
CA GLU A 87 16.80 -6.98 12.91
C GLU A 87 15.46 -6.75 13.63
N LEU A 88 14.49 -6.13 12.94
CA LEU A 88 13.23 -5.67 13.54
C LEU A 88 12.03 -6.59 13.23
N VAL A 89 12.16 -7.47 12.24
CA VAL A 89 11.07 -8.36 11.83
C VAL A 89 11.39 -9.82 12.13
N PRO A 90 10.38 -10.64 12.46
CA PRO A 90 10.60 -12.06 12.77
C PRO A 90 10.79 -12.93 11.52
N TYR A 91 10.28 -12.50 10.36
CA TYR A 91 10.43 -13.21 9.09
C TYR A 91 11.79 -12.92 8.43
N ALA A 92 12.25 -13.82 7.60
CA ALA A 92 13.54 -13.65 6.94
C ALA A 92 13.44 -12.68 5.75
N ILE A 93 14.36 -11.70 5.71
CA ILE A 93 14.62 -10.87 4.53
C ILE A 93 15.82 -11.49 3.80
N ALA A 94 15.65 -11.78 2.52
CA ALA A 94 16.61 -12.46 1.67
C ALA A 94 17.05 -11.58 0.50
N ARG A 95 18.18 -11.94 -0.10
CA ARG A 95 18.64 -11.30 -1.34
C ARG A 95 17.94 -11.93 -2.53
N GLY A 96 17.14 -11.18 -3.24
CA GLY A 96 16.50 -11.59 -4.49
C GLY A 96 17.51 -11.77 -5.64
N PRO A 97 17.08 -12.39 -6.75
CA PRO A 97 17.95 -12.70 -7.90
C PRO A 97 18.64 -11.48 -8.53
N ASN A 98 17.99 -10.33 -8.47
CA ASN A 98 18.51 -9.05 -8.98
C ASN A 98 19.24 -8.22 -7.91
N GLY A 99 19.38 -8.75 -6.69
CA GLY A 99 19.99 -8.07 -5.53
C GLY A 99 19.05 -7.17 -4.74
N ASP A 100 17.75 -7.18 -5.03
CA ASP A 100 16.76 -6.47 -4.25
C ASP A 100 16.42 -7.23 -2.95
N ALA A 101 15.79 -6.52 -2.01
CA ALA A 101 15.29 -7.12 -0.78
C ALA A 101 14.04 -7.95 -1.08
N TRP A 102 14.10 -9.23 -0.79
CA TRP A 102 12.98 -10.17 -0.87
C TRP A 102 12.64 -10.71 0.52
N VAL A 103 11.53 -11.37 0.68
CA VAL A 103 11.13 -12.01 1.94
C VAL A 103 10.94 -13.50 1.74
N ASN A 104 11.30 -14.29 2.75
CA ASN A 104 11.04 -15.74 2.74
C ASN A 104 9.83 -16.04 3.62
N ALA A 105 8.88 -16.80 3.10
CA ALA A 105 7.73 -17.28 3.85
C ALA A 105 7.21 -18.60 3.24
N GLY A 106 6.79 -19.53 4.07
CA GLY A 106 6.30 -20.84 3.62
C GLY A 106 7.34 -21.61 2.80
N GLY A 107 8.63 -21.38 3.04
CA GLY A 107 9.73 -22.01 2.31
C GLY A 107 9.96 -21.49 0.88
N LYS A 108 9.40 -20.32 0.54
CA LYS A 108 9.56 -19.67 -0.76
C LYS A 108 9.96 -18.22 -0.59
N ASP A 109 10.68 -17.71 -1.59
CA ASP A 109 11.05 -16.29 -1.65
C ASP A 109 10.04 -15.52 -2.47
N TYR A 110 9.65 -14.35 -1.96
CA TYR A 110 8.70 -13.43 -2.59
C TYR A 110 9.32 -12.04 -2.69
N SER A 111 9.14 -11.38 -3.83
CA SER A 111 9.42 -9.95 -3.91
C SER A 111 8.40 -9.15 -3.08
N PRO A 112 8.76 -7.96 -2.58
CA PRO A 112 7.82 -7.06 -1.92
C PRO A 112 6.60 -6.73 -2.78
N SER A 113 6.77 -6.63 -4.11
CA SER A 113 5.66 -6.42 -5.06
C SER A 113 4.69 -7.59 -5.07
N GLN A 114 5.17 -8.85 -4.98
CA GLN A 114 4.30 -10.02 -4.90
C GLN A 114 3.50 -10.06 -3.59
N ILE A 115 4.13 -9.75 -2.45
CA ILE A 115 3.41 -9.69 -1.16
C ILE A 115 2.40 -8.53 -1.17
N SER A 116 2.78 -7.37 -1.68
CA SER A 116 1.86 -6.22 -1.83
C SER A 116 0.70 -6.55 -2.76
N ALA A 117 0.93 -7.32 -3.82
CA ALA A 117 -0.11 -7.76 -4.73
C ALA A 117 -1.19 -8.59 -4.03
N PHE A 118 -0.85 -9.41 -3.03
CA PHE A 118 -1.85 -10.14 -2.26
C PHE A 118 -2.77 -9.20 -1.46
N THR A 119 -2.22 -8.14 -0.88
CA THR A 119 -3.03 -7.10 -0.24
C THR A 119 -3.91 -6.38 -1.25
N LEU A 120 -3.37 -6.03 -2.42
CA LEU A 120 -4.13 -5.38 -3.50
C LEU A 120 -5.24 -6.28 -4.05
N GLN A 121 -5.01 -7.60 -4.17
CA GLN A 121 -6.05 -8.56 -4.52
C GLN A 121 -7.19 -8.55 -3.51
N LYS A 122 -6.88 -8.48 -2.21
CA LYS A 122 -7.90 -8.36 -1.16
C LYS A 122 -8.69 -7.06 -1.26
N MET A 123 -8.05 -5.94 -1.62
CA MET A 123 -8.73 -4.67 -1.87
C MET A 123 -9.65 -4.76 -3.10
N LYS A 124 -9.18 -5.39 -4.17
CA LYS A 124 -9.98 -5.67 -5.36
C LYS A 124 -11.19 -6.53 -5.04
N GLU A 125 -11.03 -7.66 -4.36
CA GLU A 125 -12.11 -8.55 -3.93
C GLU A 125 -13.14 -7.82 -3.07
N THR A 126 -12.69 -6.96 -2.14
CA THR A 126 -13.56 -6.14 -1.29
C THR A 126 -14.40 -5.20 -2.15
N ALA A 127 -13.80 -4.55 -3.15
CA ALA A 127 -14.50 -3.66 -4.05
C ALA A 127 -15.50 -4.42 -4.95
N GLU A 128 -15.10 -5.56 -5.51
CA GLU A 128 -15.94 -6.40 -6.36
C GLU A 128 -17.17 -6.94 -5.60
N SER A 129 -16.97 -7.37 -4.35
CA SER A 129 -18.05 -7.82 -3.47
C SER A 129 -19.07 -6.71 -3.19
N TYR A 130 -18.59 -5.48 -3.01
CA TYR A 130 -19.45 -4.31 -2.77
C TYR A 130 -20.20 -3.89 -4.04
N LEU A 131 -19.48 -3.83 -5.18
CA LEU A 131 -20.02 -3.31 -6.45
C LEU A 131 -20.88 -4.35 -7.19
N GLY A 132 -20.71 -5.65 -6.93
CA GLY A 132 -21.35 -6.74 -7.66
C GLY A 132 -20.84 -6.90 -9.10
N GLU A 133 -19.68 -6.33 -9.43
CA GLU A 133 -19.07 -6.39 -10.77
C GLU A 133 -17.54 -6.49 -10.67
N THR A 134 -16.92 -6.97 -11.75
CA THR A 134 -15.45 -7.08 -11.84
C THR A 134 -14.80 -5.70 -11.89
N VAL A 135 -13.72 -5.54 -11.12
CA VAL A 135 -12.89 -4.34 -11.08
C VAL A 135 -11.55 -4.63 -11.74
N THR A 136 -11.19 -3.83 -12.72
CA THR A 136 -9.96 -3.99 -13.49
C THR A 136 -9.00 -2.82 -13.40
N GLN A 137 -9.45 -1.66 -12.88
CA GLN A 137 -8.67 -0.42 -12.88
C GLN A 137 -8.56 0.18 -11.49
N ALA A 138 -7.37 0.70 -11.16
CA ALA A 138 -7.12 1.32 -9.87
C ALA A 138 -6.21 2.55 -9.98
N VAL A 139 -6.36 3.44 -9.01
CA VAL A 139 -5.38 4.46 -8.63
C VAL A 139 -4.82 4.05 -7.28
N ILE A 140 -3.49 4.03 -7.12
CA ILE A 140 -2.81 3.59 -5.90
C ILE A 140 -1.96 4.73 -5.34
N THR A 141 -1.96 4.91 -4.02
CA THR A 141 -1.16 5.93 -3.37
C THR A 141 0.21 5.41 -2.92
N VAL A 142 1.18 6.32 -2.87
CA VAL A 142 2.53 6.09 -2.36
C VAL A 142 3.00 7.31 -1.57
N PRO A 143 3.95 7.16 -0.61
CA PRO A 143 4.59 8.30 0.04
C PRO A 143 5.22 9.26 -0.98
N ALA A 144 5.21 10.56 -0.68
CA ALA A 144 5.75 11.57 -1.59
C ALA A 144 7.27 11.42 -1.83
N TYR A 145 8.00 10.86 -0.86
CA TYR A 145 9.45 10.61 -0.96
C TYR A 145 9.82 9.33 -1.73
N PHE A 146 8.86 8.51 -2.15
CA PHE A 146 9.14 7.32 -2.96
C PHE A 146 9.85 7.72 -4.25
N ASN A 147 10.96 7.03 -4.54
CA ASN A 147 11.68 7.15 -5.80
C ASN A 147 11.00 6.37 -6.94
N ASP A 148 11.51 6.49 -8.16
CA ASP A 148 10.93 5.86 -9.34
C ASP A 148 10.90 4.34 -9.25
N ALA A 149 11.94 3.71 -8.66
CA ALA A 149 11.98 2.26 -8.47
C ALA A 149 10.87 1.78 -7.53
N GLN A 150 10.61 2.49 -6.43
CA GLN A 150 9.54 2.19 -5.47
C GLN A 150 8.15 2.40 -6.08
N ARG A 151 7.99 3.46 -6.89
CA ARG A 151 6.73 3.74 -7.63
C ARG A 151 6.47 2.67 -8.67
N GLN A 152 7.49 2.28 -9.44
CA GLN A 152 7.36 1.21 -10.43
C GLN A 152 7.04 -0.13 -9.76
N ALA A 153 7.73 -0.49 -8.67
CA ALA A 153 7.46 -1.72 -7.93
C ALA A 153 6.03 -1.76 -7.33
N THR A 154 5.48 -0.61 -6.93
CA THR A 154 4.07 -0.49 -6.51
C THR A 154 3.12 -0.67 -7.70
N LYS A 155 3.44 -0.12 -8.86
CA LYS A 155 2.67 -0.32 -10.09
C LYS A 155 2.68 -1.78 -10.51
N ASP A 156 3.84 -2.44 -10.44
CA ASP A 156 4.00 -3.86 -10.74
C ASP A 156 3.16 -4.73 -9.79
N ALA A 157 3.11 -4.38 -8.50
CA ALA A 157 2.23 -5.05 -7.54
C ALA A 157 0.75 -4.98 -7.96
N GLY A 158 0.30 -3.83 -8.45
CA GLY A 158 -1.05 -3.67 -9.01
C GLY A 158 -1.30 -4.57 -10.21
N GLN A 159 -0.36 -4.65 -11.13
CA GLN A 159 -0.44 -5.52 -12.31
C GLN A 159 -0.48 -7.01 -11.92
N ILE A 160 0.35 -7.43 -10.97
CA ILE A 160 0.34 -8.81 -10.42
C ILE A 160 -1.01 -9.11 -9.76
N ALA A 161 -1.64 -8.13 -9.13
CA ALA A 161 -2.98 -8.25 -8.55
C ALA A 161 -4.12 -8.29 -9.59
N GLY A 162 -3.81 -8.14 -10.88
CA GLY A 162 -4.79 -8.11 -11.96
C GLY A 162 -5.49 -6.77 -12.11
N LEU A 163 -4.81 -5.67 -11.75
CA LEU A 163 -5.28 -4.30 -11.87
C LEU A 163 -4.45 -3.52 -12.90
N GLU A 164 -5.12 -2.84 -13.81
CA GLU A 164 -4.52 -1.77 -14.59
C GLU A 164 -4.37 -0.54 -13.67
N VAL A 165 -3.12 -0.20 -13.34
CA VAL A 165 -2.82 0.96 -12.50
C VAL A 165 -2.79 2.20 -13.37
N LEU A 166 -3.87 2.98 -13.31
CA LEU A 166 -4.02 4.20 -14.12
C LEU A 166 -3.08 5.30 -13.67
N ARG A 167 -2.91 5.45 -12.34
CA ARG A 167 -2.00 6.43 -11.74
C ARG A 167 -1.45 5.94 -10.41
N ILE A 168 -0.22 6.37 -10.13
CA ILE A 168 0.36 6.39 -8.78
C ILE A 168 0.31 7.85 -8.31
N ILE A 169 -0.30 8.08 -7.14
CA ILE A 169 -0.51 9.42 -6.57
C ILE A 169 0.21 9.50 -5.22
N ASN A 170 0.75 10.66 -4.87
CA ASN A 170 1.33 10.89 -3.56
C ASN A 170 0.25 10.89 -2.47
N GLU A 171 0.49 10.20 -1.36
CA GLU A 171 -0.41 10.14 -0.20
C GLU A 171 -0.81 11.52 0.32
N PRO A 172 0.12 12.48 0.53
CA PRO A 172 -0.26 13.81 0.99
C PRO A 172 -1.12 14.58 -0.03
N THR A 173 -0.91 14.35 -1.33
CA THR A 173 -1.76 14.94 -2.38
C THR A 173 -3.17 14.35 -2.34
N ALA A 174 -3.29 13.03 -2.18
CA ALA A 174 -4.59 12.36 -2.05
C ALA A 174 -5.34 12.84 -0.80
N ALA A 175 -4.64 13.01 0.33
CA ALA A 175 -5.23 13.54 1.56
C ALA A 175 -5.72 14.99 1.38
N ALA A 176 -4.92 15.85 0.75
CA ALA A 176 -5.30 17.24 0.47
C ALA A 176 -6.52 17.32 -0.46
N LEU A 177 -6.58 16.48 -1.51
CA LEU A 177 -7.73 16.36 -2.39
C LEU A 177 -8.99 15.90 -1.65
N ALA A 178 -8.87 14.88 -0.79
CA ALA A 178 -9.98 14.38 0.00
C ALA A 178 -10.54 15.42 0.99
N TYR A 179 -9.68 16.34 1.45
CA TYR A 179 -10.06 17.45 2.31
C TYR A 179 -10.67 18.64 1.53
N GLY A 180 -10.64 18.61 0.20
CA GLY A 180 -11.22 19.67 -0.66
C GLY A 180 -10.32 20.90 -0.80
N LEU A 181 -9.02 20.73 -0.67
CA LEU A 181 -8.05 21.85 -0.72
C LEU A 181 -7.69 22.27 -2.15
N GLU A 182 -8.12 21.56 -3.18
CA GLU A 182 -7.86 21.90 -4.59
C GLU A 182 -8.40 23.28 -5.01
N LYS A 183 -9.34 23.83 -4.23
CA LYS A 183 -9.96 25.14 -4.48
C LYS A 183 -9.25 26.29 -3.78
N GLN A 184 -8.14 26.03 -3.08
CA GLN A 184 -7.43 27.01 -2.29
C GLN A 184 -6.10 27.43 -2.94
N ASP A 185 -6.17 28.06 -4.12
CA ASP A 185 -5.00 28.55 -4.84
C ASP A 185 -4.13 29.48 -4.00
N GLY A 186 -2.81 29.43 -4.24
CA GLY A 186 -1.80 30.28 -3.63
C GLY A 186 -1.50 29.93 -2.17
N LYS A 187 -1.97 28.78 -1.65
CA LYS A 187 -1.69 28.36 -0.28
C LYS A 187 -0.59 27.30 -0.21
N THR A 188 0.21 27.43 0.83
CA THR A 188 1.13 26.38 1.29
C THR A 188 0.49 25.67 2.48
N ILE A 189 0.44 24.35 2.42
CA ILE A 189 -0.14 23.50 3.46
C ILE A 189 0.89 22.49 3.96
N ALA A 190 0.75 22.05 5.19
CA ALA A 190 1.47 20.90 5.74
C ALA A 190 0.51 19.74 5.90
N VAL A 191 0.90 18.58 5.39
CA VAL A 191 0.21 17.31 5.62
C VAL A 191 1.02 16.52 6.64
N TYR A 192 0.40 16.26 7.79
CA TYR A 192 0.97 15.52 8.91
C TYR A 192 0.28 14.15 8.95
N ASP A 193 1.00 13.10 8.56
CA ASP A 193 0.50 11.73 8.48
C ASP A 193 1.18 10.86 9.55
N LEU A 194 0.46 10.58 10.64
CA LEU A 194 0.90 9.67 11.69
C LEU A 194 0.14 8.36 11.55
N GLY A 195 0.76 7.40 10.88
CA GLY A 195 0.22 6.06 10.68
C GLY A 195 0.53 5.09 11.84
N GLY A 196 0.20 3.81 11.63
CA GLY A 196 0.48 2.75 12.60
C GLY A 196 1.92 2.25 12.63
N GLY A 197 2.74 2.62 11.63
CA GLY A 197 4.13 2.16 11.50
C GLY A 197 5.10 3.22 10.99
N THR A 198 4.58 4.32 10.44
CA THR A 198 5.38 5.43 9.91
C THR A 198 4.78 6.76 10.34
N PHE A 199 5.63 7.78 10.31
CA PHE A 199 5.24 9.19 10.42
C PHE A 199 5.81 9.92 9.22
N ASP A 200 4.94 10.53 8.43
CA ASP A 200 5.32 11.27 7.24
C ASP A 200 4.86 12.72 7.34
N ILE A 201 5.71 13.66 6.95
CA ILE A 201 5.34 15.07 6.84
C ILE A 201 5.67 15.59 5.45
N SER A 202 4.74 16.33 4.85
CA SER A 202 4.92 16.91 3.53
C SER A 202 4.42 18.34 3.49
N ILE A 203 5.16 19.21 2.83
CA ILE A 203 4.76 20.59 2.54
C ILE A 203 4.34 20.65 1.07
N LEU A 204 3.12 21.08 0.84
CA LEU A 204 2.54 21.22 -0.48
C LEU A 204 2.23 22.68 -0.77
N GLU A 205 2.48 23.12 -2.00
CA GLU A 205 1.98 24.38 -2.54
C GLU A 205 0.84 24.09 -3.52
N ILE A 206 -0.24 24.86 -3.42
CA ILE A 206 -1.42 24.72 -4.26
C ILE A 206 -1.45 25.89 -5.24
N GLY A 207 -1.43 25.61 -6.54
CA GLY A 207 -1.52 26.59 -7.59
C GLY A 207 -2.20 26.03 -8.83
N ASP A 208 -3.15 26.75 -9.40
CA ASP A 208 -3.90 26.35 -10.59
C ASP A 208 -4.51 24.92 -10.52
N GLY A 209 -4.98 24.53 -9.32
CA GLY A 209 -5.52 23.18 -9.07
C GLY A 209 -4.46 22.07 -9.05
N VAL A 210 -3.18 22.40 -9.03
CA VAL A 210 -2.04 21.48 -8.96
C VAL A 210 -1.44 21.51 -7.55
N PHE A 211 -1.08 20.34 -7.01
CA PHE A 211 -0.36 20.20 -5.75
C PHE A 211 1.12 19.92 -6.06
N GLU A 212 1.98 20.85 -5.72
CA GLU A 212 3.43 20.69 -5.83
C GLU A 212 4.03 20.34 -4.46
N VAL A 213 4.76 19.21 -4.38
CA VAL A 213 5.48 18.83 -3.15
C VAL A 213 6.75 19.64 -3.06
N LYS A 214 6.83 20.56 -2.08
CA LYS A 214 8.01 21.41 -1.82
C LYS A 214 9.03 20.72 -0.93
N ALA A 215 8.57 19.95 0.04
CA ALA A 215 9.43 19.17 0.94
C ALA A 215 8.66 17.98 1.47
N THR A 216 9.37 16.89 1.74
CA THR A 216 8.81 15.69 2.37
C THR A 216 9.89 14.98 3.17
N ASN A 217 9.47 14.34 4.27
CA ASN A 217 10.29 13.46 5.09
C ASN A 217 9.42 12.40 5.76
N GLY A 218 10.02 11.21 6.01
CA GLY A 218 9.34 10.09 6.66
C GLY A 218 10.27 8.92 6.95
#